data_531c262922ee084f4048c1c9b44c75d5
#
_entry.id   531c262922ee084f4048c1c9b44c75d5
#
_cell.length_a   1.000
_cell.length_b   1.000
_cell.length_c   1.000
_cell.angle_alpha   90.00
_cell.angle_beta   90.00
_cell.angle_gamma   90.00
#
_symmetry.space_group_name_H-M   'P 1'
#
loop_
_entity.id
_entity.type
_entity.pdbx_description
1 polymer ?
#
loop_
_entity_poly.entity_id
_entity_poly.type
_entity_poly.pdbx_seq_one_letter_code
_entity_poly.pdbx_strand_id
1 'polypeptide(L)'
;MTDQFAAMNQKIAQCEKWTEEELEKRNAGLMKRAVSIWKYCGTEYRPPVKQMEICTLEDENDMTGRKIEKFSFRGVEQPASNWSDMYLKVLLALHMENKAVLAKLAATDDEKVELSVHVQDRADEEGKYVKLEEGIYIWMNTSTSYKMNLLHRFFKLYQVDESELVFYLKTQDMAEKNTDEGRYSLRRK
;
A
#
# COMPACT_ATOMS: atom_id res chain seq x y z
N MET A 1 -25.37 -11.14 29.81
CA MET A 1 -24.83 -10.52 28.57
C MET A 1 -23.51 -11.14 28.10
N THR A 2 -22.66 -11.61 28.98
CA THR A 2 -21.36 -12.26 28.66
C THR A 2 -21.50 -13.57 27.88
N ASP A 3 -22.51 -14.39 28.16
CA ASP A 3 -22.67 -15.71 27.51
C ASP A 3 -23.06 -15.66 26.04
N GLN A 4 -23.80 -14.62 25.61
CA GLN A 4 -24.16 -14.46 24.20
C GLN A 4 -22.94 -14.01 23.35
N PHE A 5 -22.04 -13.22 23.91
CA PHE A 5 -20.80 -12.83 23.24
C PHE A 5 -19.83 -14.01 23.12
N ALA A 6 -19.71 -14.83 24.15
CA ALA A 6 -18.90 -16.05 24.14
C ALA A 6 -19.40 -17.05 23.09
N ALA A 7 -20.71 -17.27 23.01
CA ALA A 7 -21.32 -18.15 22.02
C ALA A 7 -21.17 -17.61 20.59
N MET A 8 -21.18 -16.28 20.41
CA MET A 8 -20.97 -15.64 19.11
C MET A 8 -19.51 -15.77 18.64
N ASN A 9 -18.54 -15.57 19.55
CA ASN A 9 -17.12 -15.75 19.25
C ASN A 9 -16.78 -17.21 18.94
N GLN A 10 -17.42 -18.16 19.63
CA GLN A 10 -17.25 -19.60 19.37
C GLN A 10 -17.79 -20.00 17.98
N LYS A 11 -18.91 -19.42 17.53
CA LYS A 11 -19.44 -19.61 16.19
C LYS A 11 -18.56 -18.96 15.11
N ILE A 12 -17.96 -17.83 15.40
CA ILE A 12 -17.00 -17.17 14.50
C ILE A 12 -15.73 -18.03 14.33
N ALA A 13 -15.23 -18.60 15.42
CA ALA A 13 -14.04 -19.47 15.38
C ALA A 13 -14.27 -20.81 14.66
N GLN A 14 -15.52 -21.26 14.52
CA GLN A 14 -15.88 -22.49 13.79
C GLN A 14 -16.00 -22.29 12.26
N CYS A 15 -15.84 -21.06 11.73
CA CYS A 15 -16.15 -20.73 10.35
C CYS A 15 -14.90 -20.59 9.45
N GLU A 16 -13.94 -21.50 9.56
CA GLU A 16 -12.74 -21.53 8.70
C GLU A 16 -12.99 -21.79 7.19
N LYS A 17 -14.24 -21.93 6.76
CA LYS A 17 -14.58 -22.33 5.37
C LYS A 17 -15.71 -21.51 4.73
N TRP A 18 -15.92 -20.28 5.15
CA TRP A 18 -16.95 -19.47 4.49
C TRP A 18 -16.41 -18.82 3.22
N THR A 19 -17.25 -18.81 2.19
CA THR A 19 -16.99 -18.04 1.00
C THR A 19 -17.01 -16.54 1.33
N GLU A 20 -16.30 -15.74 0.54
CA GLU A 20 -16.20 -14.28 0.73
C GLU A 20 -17.60 -13.62 0.77
N GLU A 21 -18.53 -14.11 -0.07
CA GLU A 21 -19.92 -13.66 -0.13
C GLU A 21 -20.73 -13.99 1.15
N GLU A 22 -20.48 -15.15 1.76
CA GLU A 22 -21.11 -15.53 3.04
C GLU A 22 -20.56 -14.70 4.19
N LEU A 23 -19.27 -14.36 4.17
CA LEU A 23 -18.63 -13.47 5.14
C LEU A 23 -19.19 -12.06 5.05
N GLU A 24 -19.38 -11.52 3.85
CA GLU A 24 -19.97 -10.19 3.65
C GLU A 24 -21.42 -10.12 4.14
N LYS A 25 -22.26 -11.11 3.80
CA LYS A 25 -23.64 -11.18 4.27
C LYS A 25 -23.75 -11.25 5.80
N ARG A 26 -22.84 -11.99 6.44
CA ARG A 26 -22.83 -12.14 7.91
C ARG A 26 -22.28 -10.89 8.59
N ASN A 27 -21.26 -10.27 8.05
CA ASN A 27 -20.73 -9.00 8.55
C ASN A 27 -21.79 -7.89 8.49
N ALA A 28 -22.54 -7.80 7.40
CA ALA A 28 -23.67 -6.87 7.28
C ALA A 28 -24.78 -7.15 8.34
N GLY A 29 -25.03 -8.42 8.65
CA GLY A 29 -25.97 -8.82 9.69
C GLY A 29 -25.50 -8.47 11.10
N LEU A 30 -24.21 -8.67 11.39
CA LEU A 30 -23.59 -8.30 12.66
C LEU A 30 -23.57 -6.79 12.86
N MET A 31 -23.25 -6.03 11.81
CA MET A 31 -23.28 -4.57 11.85
C MET A 31 -24.69 -4.03 12.09
N LYS A 32 -25.73 -4.59 11.45
CA LYS A 32 -27.12 -4.20 11.71
C LYS A 32 -27.52 -4.46 13.17
N ARG A 33 -27.09 -5.58 13.77
CA ARG A 33 -27.36 -5.89 15.19
C ARG A 33 -26.59 -4.96 16.13
N ALA A 34 -25.33 -4.67 15.85
CA ALA A 34 -24.54 -3.72 16.61
C ALA A 34 -25.20 -2.34 16.62
N VAL A 35 -25.58 -1.81 15.46
CA VAL A 35 -26.29 -0.53 15.32
C VAL A 35 -27.62 -0.53 16.11
N SER A 36 -28.37 -1.65 16.09
CA SER A 36 -29.61 -1.78 16.86
C SER A 36 -29.35 -1.71 18.38
N ILE A 37 -28.33 -2.41 18.87
CA ILE A 37 -27.95 -2.39 20.30
C ILE A 37 -27.52 -0.97 20.72
N TRP A 38 -26.72 -0.28 19.91
CA TRP A 38 -26.27 1.07 20.20
C TRP A 38 -27.43 2.08 20.22
N LYS A 39 -28.38 1.98 19.31
CA LYS A 39 -29.61 2.79 19.33
C LYS A 39 -30.42 2.58 20.61
N TYR A 40 -30.50 1.33 21.08
CA TYR A 40 -31.20 1.00 22.32
C TYR A 40 -30.48 1.59 23.56
N CYS A 41 -29.16 1.65 23.52
CA CYS A 41 -28.36 2.25 24.60
C CYS A 41 -28.30 3.79 24.55
N GLY A 42 -29.01 4.44 23.63
CA GLY A 42 -29.08 5.90 23.50
C GLY A 42 -27.80 6.56 22.99
N THR A 43 -26.84 5.77 22.52
CA THR A 43 -25.60 6.25 21.92
C THR A 43 -25.65 6.09 20.40
N GLU A 44 -25.42 7.18 19.67
CA GLU A 44 -25.36 7.15 18.21
C GLU A 44 -24.04 6.49 17.77
N TYR A 45 -24.11 5.24 17.27
CA TYR A 45 -22.95 4.61 16.68
C TYR A 45 -22.58 5.33 15.38
N ARG A 46 -21.47 6.02 15.40
CA ARG A 46 -20.80 6.46 14.19
C ARG A 46 -19.66 5.47 13.92
N PRO A 47 -19.75 4.65 12.86
CA PRO A 47 -18.62 3.82 12.50
C PRO A 47 -17.39 4.73 12.35
N PRO A 48 -16.23 4.33 12.87
CA PRO A 48 -15.03 5.12 12.69
C PRO A 48 -14.84 5.30 11.17
N VAL A 49 -14.96 6.56 10.73
CA VAL A 49 -14.60 6.91 9.36
C VAL A 49 -13.11 6.62 9.28
N LYS A 50 -12.72 5.62 8.50
CA LYS A 50 -11.32 5.41 8.16
C LYS A 50 -10.86 6.67 7.45
N GLN A 51 -10.26 7.58 8.21
CA GLN A 51 -9.61 8.74 7.62
C GLN A 51 -8.38 8.21 6.91
N MET A 52 -8.42 8.20 5.59
CA MET A 52 -7.24 7.96 4.79
C MET A 52 -6.47 9.27 4.70
N GLU A 53 -5.20 9.21 4.95
CA GLU A 53 -4.32 10.34 4.68
C GLU A 53 -4.01 10.32 3.19
N ILE A 54 -4.18 11.48 2.55
CA ILE A 54 -3.95 11.66 1.10
C ILE A 54 -2.72 12.54 0.96
N CYS A 55 -1.78 12.10 0.16
CA CYS A 55 -0.58 12.86 -0.21
C CYS A 55 -0.20 12.56 -1.67
N THR A 56 0.58 13.43 -2.27
CA THR A 56 1.07 13.31 -3.65
C THR A 56 2.55 12.94 -3.65
N LEU A 57 3.08 12.63 -4.83
CA LEU A 57 4.53 12.45 -4.99
C LEU A 57 5.28 13.77 -4.76
N GLU A 58 4.64 14.91 -5.04
CA GLU A 58 5.20 16.26 -4.86
C GLU A 58 5.38 16.63 -3.38
N ASP A 59 4.60 16.01 -2.47
CA ASP A 59 4.71 16.25 -1.04
C ASP A 59 6.03 15.68 -0.50
N GLU A 60 6.85 16.52 0.16
CA GLU A 60 8.12 16.10 0.80
C GLU A 60 7.92 15.22 2.06
N ASN A 61 6.87 14.42 2.09
CA ASN A 61 6.53 13.59 3.24
C ASN A 61 7.40 12.33 3.30
N ASP A 62 7.93 12.02 4.48
CA ASP A 62 8.60 10.73 4.69
C ASP A 62 7.58 9.59 4.67
N MET A 63 7.65 8.76 3.64
CA MET A 63 6.80 7.59 3.45
C MET A 63 7.32 6.34 4.20
N THR A 64 8.45 6.46 4.92
CA THR A 64 9.07 5.35 5.64
C THR A 64 8.16 4.84 6.76
N GLY A 65 7.90 3.55 6.78
CA GLY A 65 7.03 2.91 7.79
C GLY A 65 5.52 3.12 7.57
N ARG A 66 5.13 3.93 6.60
CA ARG A 66 3.71 4.14 6.27
C ARG A 66 3.21 3.03 5.36
N LYS A 67 1.94 2.65 5.50
CA LYS A 67 1.31 1.61 4.69
C LYS A 67 0.39 2.24 3.66
N ILE A 68 0.65 1.98 2.39
CA ILE A 68 -0.24 2.36 1.29
C ILE A 68 -1.45 1.41 1.24
N GLU A 69 -2.62 1.93 0.89
CA GLU A 69 -3.83 1.15 0.64
C GLU A 69 -4.17 1.14 -0.85
N LYS A 70 -4.13 2.30 -1.49
CA LYS A 70 -4.33 2.48 -2.92
C LYS A 70 -3.57 3.72 -3.39
N PHE A 71 -3.50 3.90 -4.68
CA PHE A 71 -2.97 5.10 -5.31
C PHE A 71 -3.85 5.50 -6.50
N SER A 72 -3.75 6.75 -6.92
CA SER A 72 -4.30 7.22 -8.18
C SER A 72 -3.18 7.74 -9.04
N PHE A 73 -3.10 7.30 -10.28
CA PHE A 73 -2.19 7.83 -11.27
C PHE A 73 -3.00 8.33 -12.46
N ARG A 74 -2.88 9.61 -12.79
CA ARG A 74 -3.68 10.29 -13.83
C ARG A 74 -5.18 10.10 -13.66
N GLY A 75 -5.66 10.19 -12.42
CA GLY A 75 -7.06 10.02 -12.09
C GLY A 75 -7.57 8.57 -12.10
N VAL A 76 -6.72 7.60 -12.42
CA VAL A 76 -7.08 6.17 -12.37
C VAL A 76 -6.65 5.59 -11.03
N GLU A 77 -7.63 5.25 -10.18
CA GLU A 77 -7.39 4.62 -8.88
C GLU A 77 -7.08 3.13 -9.03
N GLN A 78 -6.07 2.67 -8.30
CA GLN A 78 -5.69 1.26 -8.24
C GLN A 78 -5.33 0.84 -6.81
N PRO A 79 -5.69 -0.38 -6.37
CA PRO A 79 -5.22 -0.90 -5.09
C PRO A 79 -3.71 -1.16 -5.14
N ALA A 80 -3.05 -1.00 -3.99
CA ALA A 80 -1.66 -1.37 -3.84
C ALA A 80 -1.46 -2.21 -2.57
N SER A 81 -0.89 -3.39 -2.72
CA SER A 81 -0.59 -4.28 -1.59
C SER A 81 0.57 -3.73 -0.74
N ASN A 82 1.50 -3.03 -1.36
CA ASN A 82 2.66 -2.39 -0.76
C ASN A 82 3.29 -1.37 -1.72
N TRP A 83 4.32 -0.66 -1.26
CA TRP A 83 5.02 0.34 -2.05
C TRP A 83 5.71 -0.20 -3.31
N SER A 84 6.18 -1.45 -3.27
CA SER A 84 6.79 -2.08 -4.44
C SER A 84 5.76 -2.42 -5.52
N ASP A 85 4.57 -2.87 -5.13
CA ASP A 85 3.46 -3.13 -6.05
C ASP A 85 2.99 -1.83 -6.73
N MET A 86 2.80 -0.75 -5.95
CA MET A 86 2.50 0.57 -6.49
C MET A 86 3.57 1.05 -7.47
N TYR A 87 4.85 1.00 -7.07
CA TYR A 87 5.98 1.42 -7.88
C TYR A 87 6.02 0.70 -9.23
N LEU A 88 5.85 -0.63 -9.24
CA LEU A 88 5.83 -1.43 -10.46
C LEU A 88 4.64 -1.07 -11.37
N LYS A 89 3.45 -0.86 -10.80
CA LYS A 89 2.25 -0.47 -11.56
C LYS A 89 2.39 0.91 -12.20
N VAL A 90 3.00 1.86 -11.49
CA VAL A 90 3.27 3.20 -12.05
C VAL A 90 4.28 3.11 -13.20
N LEU A 91 5.37 2.36 -13.04
CA LEU A 91 6.34 2.18 -14.11
C LEU A 91 5.74 1.46 -15.32
N LEU A 92 4.86 0.48 -15.10
CA LEU A 92 4.13 -0.19 -16.19
C LEU A 92 3.24 0.81 -16.95
N ALA A 93 2.52 1.68 -16.25
CA ALA A 93 1.69 2.70 -16.87
C ALA A 93 2.53 3.69 -17.70
N LEU A 94 3.64 4.18 -17.17
CA LEU A 94 4.59 5.04 -17.89
C LEU A 94 5.17 4.32 -19.12
N HIS A 95 5.53 3.05 -18.98
CA HIS A 95 6.06 2.24 -20.08
C HIS A 95 5.04 2.06 -21.21
N MET A 96 3.77 1.84 -20.87
CA MET A 96 2.70 1.71 -21.87
C MET A 96 2.49 2.98 -22.69
N GLU A 97 2.79 4.15 -22.12
CA GLU A 97 2.71 5.44 -22.84
C GLU A 97 3.91 5.66 -23.77
N ASN A 98 5.11 5.36 -23.28
CA ASN A 98 6.33 5.53 -24.09
C ASN A 98 7.34 4.41 -23.79
N LYS A 99 7.24 3.33 -24.53
CA LYS A 99 8.12 2.15 -24.41
C LYS A 99 9.60 2.47 -24.66
N ALA A 100 9.90 3.47 -25.47
CA ALA A 100 11.28 3.76 -25.85
C ALA A 100 12.14 4.24 -24.68
N VAL A 101 11.54 4.85 -23.64
CA VAL A 101 12.27 5.41 -22.51
C VAL A 101 12.94 4.31 -21.69
N LEU A 102 12.16 3.31 -21.21
CA LEU A 102 12.72 2.20 -20.43
C LEU A 102 13.58 1.28 -21.29
N ALA A 103 13.23 1.05 -22.56
CA ALA A 103 14.06 0.26 -23.48
C ALA A 103 15.44 0.91 -23.67
N LYS A 104 15.51 2.22 -23.81
CA LYS A 104 16.78 2.95 -23.90
C LYS A 104 17.60 2.83 -22.60
N LEU A 105 16.96 2.93 -21.44
CA LEU A 105 17.64 2.77 -20.14
C LEU A 105 18.17 1.35 -19.99
N ALA A 106 17.36 0.33 -20.32
CA ALA A 106 17.77 -1.08 -20.22
C ALA A 106 18.97 -1.41 -21.12
N ALA A 107 19.08 -0.76 -22.27
CA ALA A 107 20.18 -0.93 -23.21
C ALA A 107 21.43 -0.09 -22.87
N THR A 108 21.38 0.70 -21.77
CA THR A 108 22.47 1.60 -21.40
C THR A 108 23.35 0.93 -20.34
N ASP A 109 24.60 0.61 -20.70
CA ASP A 109 25.63 0.10 -19.78
C ASP A 109 26.45 1.22 -19.09
N ASP A 110 26.06 2.47 -19.22
CA ASP A 110 26.81 3.58 -18.65
C ASP A 110 26.41 3.79 -17.17
N GLU A 111 27.31 3.43 -16.25
CA GLU A 111 27.17 3.62 -14.80
C GLU A 111 26.93 5.09 -14.40
N LYS A 112 27.26 6.04 -15.27
CA LYS A 112 27.00 7.47 -15.04
C LYS A 112 25.51 7.81 -15.23
N VAL A 113 24.75 6.99 -15.93
CA VAL A 113 23.30 7.16 -16.08
C VAL A 113 22.62 6.47 -14.89
N GLU A 114 22.44 7.22 -13.82
CA GLU A 114 21.97 6.73 -12.51
C GLU A 114 20.67 5.87 -12.55
N LEU A 115 19.81 6.08 -13.54
CA LEU A 115 18.60 5.25 -13.69
C LEU A 115 18.85 3.93 -14.42
N SER A 116 19.94 3.79 -15.19
CA SER A 116 20.22 2.57 -15.94
C SER A 116 20.49 1.37 -15.05
N VAL A 117 21.04 1.59 -13.86
CA VAL A 117 21.27 0.51 -12.87
C VAL A 117 19.98 -0.04 -12.26
N HIS A 118 18.86 0.68 -12.41
CA HIS A 118 17.54 0.28 -11.92
C HIS A 118 16.64 -0.31 -13.01
N VAL A 119 17.08 -0.23 -14.28
CA VAL A 119 16.39 -0.78 -15.45
C VAL A 119 17.42 -1.52 -16.29
N GLN A 120 17.32 -2.82 -16.35
CA GLN A 120 18.30 -3.70 -17.01
C GLN A 120 17.66 -4.50 -18.15
N ASP A 121 18.44 -4.96 -19.10
CA ASP A 121 17.99 -5.84 -20.20
C ASP A 121 17.85 -7.31 -19.77
N ARG A 122 18.32 -7.67 -18.58
CA ARG A 122 18.31 -9.02 -18.01
C ARG A 122 18.00 -9.00 -16.50
N ALA A 123 17.42 -10.08 -15.99
CA ALA A 123 17.27 -10.31 -14.56
C ALA A 123 18.62 -10.72 -13.94
N ASP A 124 18.86 -10.32 -12.69
CA ASP A 124 19.92 -10.91 -11.89
C ASP A 124 19.53 -12.31 -11.38
N GLU A 125 20.51 -13.13 -11.04
CA GLU A 125 20.31 -14.49 -10.53
C GLU A 125 19.67 -14.51 -9.13
N GLU A 126 19.71 -13.40 -8.39
CA GLU A 126 19.17 -13.28 -7.03
C GLU A 126 17.70 -12.86 -6.97
N GLY A 127 17.05 -12.64 -8.12
CA GLY A 127 15.63 -12.26 -8.19
C GLY A 127 15.30 -10.86 -7.65
N LYS A 128 16.28 -9.96 -7.65
CA LYS A 128 16.10 -8.55 -7.23
C LYS A 128 15.40 -7.71 -8.29
N TYR A 129 15.42 -8.18 -9.54
CA TYR A 129 14.75 -7.57 -10.67
C TYR A 129 13.42 -8.25 -10.96
N VAL A 130 12.42 -7.45 -11.30
CA VAL A 130 11.12 -7.91 -11.78
C VAL A 130 10.97 -7.58 -13.25
N LYS A 131 10.59 -8.57 -14.04
CA LYS A 131 10.34 -8.41 -15.47
C LYS A 131 9.12 -7.53 -15.69
N LEU A 132 9.29 -6.43 -16.42
CA LEU A 132 8.21 -5.57 -16.88
C LEU A 132 7.74 -5.99 -18.28
N GLU A 133 8.71 -6.17 -19.22
CA GLU A 133 8.54 -6.67 -20.59
C GLU A 133 9.80 -7.44 -20.96
N GLU A 134 9.83 -8.11 -22.11
CA GLU A 134 11.05 -8.77 -22.62
C GLU A 134 12.17 -7.74 -22.81
N GLY A 135 13.34 -8.03 -22.23
CA GLY A 135 14.48 -7.12 -22.26
C GLY A 135 14.34 -5.88 -21.35
N ILE A 136 13.33 -5.83 -20.47
CA ILE A 136 13.16 -4.73 -19.50
C ILE A 136 12.86 -5.29 -18.12
N TYR A 137 13.80 -5.16 -17.20
CA TYR A 137 13.73 -5.64 -15.84
C TYR A 137 13.95 -4.47 -14.87
N ILE A 138 13.11 -4.38 -13.86
CA ILE A 138 13.09 -3.28 -12.88
C ILE A 138 13.67 -3.76 -11.55
N TRP A 139 14.65 -3.01 -11.01
CA TRP A 139 15.21 -3.24 -9.69
C TRP A 139 14.20 -2.93 -8.59
N MET A 140 13.87 -3.93 -7.78
CA MET A 140 12.84 -3.81 -6.75
C MET A 140 13.39 -3.77 -5.31
N ASN A 141 14.65 -4.17 -5.10
CA ASN A 141 15.23 -4.28 -3.76
C ASN A 141 15.76 -2.93 -3.25
N THR A 142 14.86 -1.97 -3.06
CA THR A 142 15.16 -0.63 -2.54
C THR A 142 14.19 -0.26 -1.43
N SER A 143 14.59 0.70 -0.58
CA SER A 143 13.72 1.27 0.46
C SER A 143 12.55 2.05 -0.17
N THR A 144 11.52 2.34 0.64
CA THR A 144 10.38 3.15 0.20
C THR A 144 10.83 4.55 -0.22
N SER A 145 11.63 5.23 0.61
CA SER A 145 12.15 6.58 0.28
C SER A 145 12.97 6.57 -1.01
N TYR A 146 13.76 5.53 -1.23
CA TYR A 146 14.53 5.43 -2.46
C TYR A 146 13.63 5.21 -3.69
N LYS A 147 12.54 4.43 -3.57
CA LYS A 147 11.54 4.29 -4.64
C LYS A 147 10.88 5.63 -4.98
N MET A 148 10.58 6.46 -3.97
CA MET A 148 10.06 7.82 -4.21
C MET A 148 11.06 8.66 -5.00
N ASN A 149 12.33 8.67 -4.60
CA ASN A 149 13.39 9.37 -5.34
C ASN A 149 13.53 8.86 -6.80
N LEU A 150 13.38 7.56 -7.03
CA LEU A 150 13.37 7.00 -8.38
C LEU A 150 12.14 7.46 -9.16
N LEU A 151 10.96 7.51 -8.55
CA LEU A 151 9.74 8.00 -9.20
C LEU A 151 9.88 9.46 -9.65
N HIS A 152 10.41 10.37 -8.80
CA HIS A 152 10.71 11.75 -9.20
C HIS A 152 11.58 11.81 -10.47
N ARG A 153 12.59 10.96 -10.56
CA ARG A 153 13.48 10.89 -11.72
C ARG A 153 12.79 10.33 -12.96
N PHE A 154 12.00 9.27 -12.80
CA PHE A 154 11.21 8.71 -13.90
C PHE A 154 10.17 9.71 -14.38
N PHE A 155 9.47 10.40 -13.50
CA PHE A 155 8.48 11.41 -13.86
C PHE A 155 9.12 12.55 -14.66
N LYS A 156 10.30 13.02 -14.21
CA LYS A 156 11.07 14.01 -14.95
C LYS A 156 11.50 13.49 -16.34
N LEU A 157 11.91 12.22 -16.44
CA LEU A 157 12.33 11.61 -17.69
C LEU A 157 11.15 11.44 -18.67
N TYR A 158 9.97 11.10 -18.15
CA TYR A 158 8.73 10.97 -18.93
C TYR A 158 8.00 12.30 -19.11
N GLN A 159 8.47 13.39 -18.50
CA GLN A 159 7.82 14.71 -18.51
C GLN A 159 6.39 14.66 -17.94
N VAL A 160 6.18 13.91 -16.88
CA VAL A 160 4.92 13.77 -16.16
C VAL A 160 4.95 14.64 -14.91
N ASP A 161 3.82 15.27 -14.60
CA ASP A 161 3.65 16.08 -13.41
C ASP A 161 3.56 15.18 -12.16
N GLU A 162 4.29 15.49 -11.10
CA GLU A 162 4.34 14.71 -9.88
C GLU A 162 3.01 14.74 -9.11
N SER A 163 2.21 15.79 -9.30
CA SER A 163 0.86 15.90 -8.73
C SER A 163 -0.14 14.88 -9.32
N GLU A 164 0.18 14.26 -10.46
CA GLU A 164 -0.64 13.22 -11.07
C GLU A 164 -0.60 11.88 -10.31
N LEU A 165 0.34 11.71 -9.37
CA LEU A 165 0.46 10.52 -8.53
C LEU A 165 0.04 10.83 -7.10
N VAL A 166 -1.11 10.30 -6.70
CA VAL A 166 -1.72 10.49 -5.39
C VAL A 166 -1.71 9.19 -4.61
N PHE A 167 -1.29 9.23 -3.36
CA PHE A 167 -1.25 8.09 -2.46
C PHE A 167 -2.36 8.19 -1.41
N TYR A 168 -3.01 7.07 -1.12
CA TYR A 168 -3.98 6.91 -0.06
C TYR A 168 -3.39 5.97 1.00
N LEU A 169 -3.04 6.53 2.14
CA LEU A 169 -2.32 5.84 3.19
C LEU A 169 -3.28 5.34 4.27
N LYS A 170 -2.97 4.18 4.82
CA LYS A 170 -3.65 3.70 6.02
C LYS A 170 -3.27 4.59 7.19
N THR A 171 -4.25 5.18 7.86
CA THR A 171 -4.03 5.84 9.14
C THR A 171 -3.45 4.81 10.11
N GLN A 172 -2.33 5.13 10.74
CA GLN A 172 -1.85 4.35 11.89
C GLN A 172 -2.81 4.59 13.03
N ASP A 173 -3.51 3.55 13.48
CA ASP A 173 -4.30 3.64 14.70
C ASP A 173 -3.36 4.03 15.85
N MET A 174 -3.62 5.18 16.48
CA MET A 174 -2.82 5.70 17.62
C MET A 174 -2.77 4.71 18.81
N ALA A 175 -3.59 3.65 18.78
CA ALA A 175 -3.62 2.60 19.79
C ALA A 175 -2.35 1.70 19.80
N GLU A 176 -1.63 1.57 18.68
CA GLU A 176 -0.41 0.75 18.66
C GLU A 176 0.81 1.45 19.28
N LYS A 177 0.84 2.78 19.34
CA LYS A 177 1.97 3.50 19.96
C LYS A 177 2.02 3.39 21.48
N ASN A 178 0.88 3.17 22.15
CA ASN A 178 0.82 3.08 23.61
C ASN A 178 1.26 1.71 24.17
N THR A 179 1.40 0.67 23.34
CA THR A 179 1.84 -0.65 23.80
C THR A 179 3.35 -0.82 23.83
N ASP A 180 4.11 -0.04 23.07
CA ASP A 180 5.58 -0.14 23.06
C ASP A 180 6.25 0.70 24.15
N GLU A 181 5.71 1.85 24.54
CA GLU A 181 6.28 2.64 25.64
C GLU A 181 6.13 1.94 27.01
N GLY A 182 5.11 1.11 27.19
CA GLY A 182 4.91 0.32 28.40
C GLY A 182 5.89 -0.84 28.59
N ARG A 183 6.51 -1.34 27.54
CA ARG A 183 7.44 -2.48 27.62
C ARG A 183 8.85 -2.11 28.04
N TYR A 184 9.28 -0.88 27.86
CA TYR A 184 10.63 -0.44 28.25
C TYR A 184 10.75 0.02 29.71
N SER A 185 9.64 0.32 30.40
CA SER A 185 9.68 0.77 31.80
C SER A 185 9.87 -0.35 32.83
N LEU A 186 9.63 -1.62 32.47
CA LEU A 186 9.69 -2.79 33.38
C LEU A 186 11.05 -3.50 33.42
N ARG A 187 12.07 -3.06 32.68
CA ARG A 187 13.42 -3.65 32.68
C ARG A 187 14.48 -2.89 33.47
N ARG A 188 14.09 -1.89 34.26
CA ARG A 188 15.00 -1.20 35.20
C ARG A 188 14.42 -1.25 36.61
N LYS A 189 14.51 -2.40 37.24
CA LYS A 189 14.58 -2.56 38.71
C LYS A 189 15.41 -3.78 39.00
#